data_528c369f23b5400e8de4fa98f07d5e20
#
_entry.id   528c369f23b5400e8de4fa98f07d5e20
#
_cell.length_a   1.000
_cell.length_b   1.000
_cell.length_c   1.000
_cell.angle_alpha   90.00
_cell.angle_beta   90.00
_cell.angle_gamma   90.00
#
_symmetry.space_group_name_H-M   'P 1'
#
loop_
_entity.id
_entity.type
_entity.pdbx_description
1 polymer ?
#
loop_
_entity_poly.entity_id
_entity_poly.type
_entity_poly.pdbx_seq_one_letter_code
_entity_poly.pdbx_strand_id
1 'polypeptide(L)'
;DKLELGDEDSKGDLYEYLLSKVATAGTNGQFRTPRHIIKMMVALVKPSPEDIIIDPAMGSAGFLIEAQSYLRENHADMFLNEKLREHFNNTMFFGNDMDRTMLRIGAMNMLLHGVENPNISYRDSLSEQNTDVEKYSLVLANPPFKGSLDYEAVSTDLLKVTKTKKTELLFLALFLRILKKGGRGAVIVPDGVLFGSSNAHKQIRKEIIDNNKLDAVISMPSGVFKPYA
;
A
#
# COMPACT_ATOMS: atom_id res chain seq x y z
N ASP A 1 -37.23 2.31 3.73
CA ASP A 1 -36.34 2.86 2.70
C ASP A 1 -35.60 1.70 2.07
N LYS A 2 -35.97 1.36 0.83
CA LYS A 2 -35.23 0.38 0.04
C LYS A 2 -33.98 1.08 -0.47
N LEU A 3 -32.79 0.70 0.04
CA LEU A 3 -31.53 0.99 -0.61
C LEU A 3 -31.53 0.26 -1.96
N GLU A 4 -31.61 0.99 -3.05
CA GLU A 4 -31.36 0.46 -4.39
C GLU A 4 -29.85 0.18 -4.51
N LEU A 5 -29.44 -1.02 -4.14
CA LEU A 5 -28.08 -1.55 -4.28
C LEU A 5 -27.85 -2.00 -5.74
N GLY A 6 -28.13 -1.13 -6.70
CA GLY A 6 -28.02 -1.45 -8.13
C GLY A 6 -26.64 -1.24 -8.75
N ASP A 7 -25.78 -0.50 -8.06
CA ASP A 7 -24.46 -0.13 -8.59
C ASP A 7 -23.33 -0.73 -7.75
N GLU A 8 -22.27 -1.23 -8.39
CA GLU A 8 -21.10 -1.82 -7.71
C GLU A 8 -20.44 -0.80 -6.77
N ASP A 9 -20.38 0.47 -7.17
CA ASP A 9 -19.83 1.55 -6.34
C ASP A 9 -20.63 1.75 -5.05
N SER A 10 -21.96 1.65 -5.10
CA SER A 10 -22.82 1.77 -3.92
C SER A 10 -22.62 0.62 -2.91
N LYS A 11 -22.34 -0.59 -3.39
CA LYS A 11 -22.06 -1.76 -2.54
C LYS A 11 -20.69 -1.62 -1.86
N GLY A 12 -19.69 -1.17 -2.59
CA GLY A 12 -18.35 -0.91 -2.08
C GLY A 12 -18.34 0.18 -1.01
N ASP A 13 -18.98 1.30 -1.26
CA ASP A 13 -19.10 2.42 -0.31
C ASP A 13 -19.86 2.03 0.97
N LEU A 14 -20.93 1.25 0.86
CA LEU A 14 -21.63 0.71 2.02
C LEU A 14 -20.75 -0.23 2.85
N TYR A 15 -19.97 -1.09 2.19
CA TYR A 15 -19.04 -1.99 2.86
C TYR A 15 -17.94 -1.22 3.61
N GLU A 16 -17.33 -0.21 2.98
CA GLU A 16 -16.35 0.67 3.62
C GLU A 16 -16.95 1.44 4.80
N TYR A 17 -18.19 1.92 4.66
CA TYR A 17 -18.90 2.57 5.78
C TYR A 17 -19.08 1.62 6.96
N LEU A 18 -19.52 0.39 6.72
CA LEU A 18 -19.69 -0.63 7.77
C LEU A 18 -18.35 -0.95 8.43
N LEU A 19 -17.27 -1.12 7.64
CA LEU A 19 -15.92 -1.33 8.18
C LEU A 19 -15.46 -0.16 9.06
N SER A 20 -15.77 1.08 8.68
CA SER A 20 -15.44 2.26 9.47
C SER A 20 -16.13 2.26 10.82
N LYS A 21 -17.39 1.80 10.88
CA LYS A 21 -18.17 1.69 12.13
C LYS A 21 -17.66 0.56 13.03
N VAL A 22 -17.30 -0.58 12.46
CA VAL A 22 -16.71 -1.69 13.21
C VAL A 22 -15.35 -1.30 13.79
N ALA A 23 -14.51 -0.58 13.04
CA ALA A 23 -13.21 -0.10 13.51
C ALA A 23 -13.32 0.89 14.67
N THR A 24 -14.38 1.73 14.70
CA THR A 24 -14.63 2.67 15.80
C THR A 24 -15.23 2.01 17.04
N ALA A 25 -15.89 0.84 16.89
CA ALA A 25 -16.59 0.15 17.99
C ALA A 25 -15.74 -0.93 18.68
N GLY A 26 -14.60 -1.33 18.12
CA GLY A 26 -13.79 -2.46 18.60
C GLY A 26 -12.45 -2.07 19.20
N THR A 27 -11.99 -2.89 20.15
CA THR A 27 -10.66 -2.81 20.79
C THR A 27 -9.47 -3.09 19.84
N ASN A 28 -9.74 -3.52 18.62
CA ASN A 28 -8.78 -3.72 17.54
C ASN A 28 -8.86 -2.57 16.53
N GLY A 29 -8.61 -1.34 16.99
CA GLY A 29 -8.43 -0.18 16.13
C GLY A 29 -7.24 -0.38 15.19
N GLN A 30 -7.45 -1.11 14.10
CA GLN A 30 -6.44 -1.20 13.06
C GLN A 30 -6.30 0.15 12.37
N PHE A 31 -5.05 0.56 12.21
CA PHE A 31 -4.68 1.84 11.63
C PHE A 31 -5.17 1.93 10.18
N ARG A 32 -6.26 2.66 9.95
CA ARG A 32 -6.72 2.97 8.60
C ARG A 32 -6.18 4.32 8.18
N THR A 33 -5.52 4.37 7.06
CA THR A 33 -5.11 5.62 6.45
C THR A 33 -6.34 6.46 6.09
N PRO A 34 -6.42 7.73 6.47
CA PRO A 34 -7.54 8.59 6.10
C PRO A 34 -7.74 8.65 4.58
N ARG A 35 -8.99 8.53 4.13
CA ARG A 35 -9.34 8.43 2.70
C ARG A 35 -8.81 9.60 1.87
N HIS A 36 -8.87 10.81 2.39
CA HIS A 36 -8.34 12.00 1.70
C HIS A 36 -6.81 11.97 1.52
N ILE A 37 -6.08 11.29 2.42
CA ILE A 37 -4.62 11.11 2.29
C ILE A 37 -4.33 10.07 1.20
N ILE A 38 -5.08 8.97 1.19
CA ILE A 38 -4.97 7.96 0.13
C ILE A 38 -5.23 8.59 -1.24
N LYS A 39 -6.31 9.37 -1.38
CA LYS A 39 -6.65 10.10 -2.61
C LYS A 39 -5.53 11.03 -3.06
N MET A 40 -4.99 11.82 -2.15
CA MET A 40 -3.87 12.71 -2.44
C MET A 40 -2.65 11.91 -2.95
N MET A 41 -2.29 10.83 -2.29
CA MET A 41 -1.13 10.01 -2.68
C MET A 41 -1.32 9.38 -4.06
N VAL A 42 -2.49 8.82 -4.33
CA VAL A 42 -2.83 8.22 -5.63
C VAL A 42 -2.83 9.28 -6.73
N ALA A 43 -3.42 10.45 -6.49
CA ALA A 43 -3.44 11.55 -7.45
C ALA A 43 -2.03 12.08 -7.79
N LEU A 44 -1.09 12.03 -6.84
CA LEU A 44 0.29 12.43 -7.06
C LEU A 44 1.07 11.41 -7.92
N VAL A 45 0.87 10.11 -7.69
CA VAL A 45 1.61 9.08 -8.43
C VAL A 45 0.94 8.69 -9.75
N LYS A 46 -0.32 9.05 -9.96
CA LYS A 46 -1.07 8.87 -11.21
C LYS A 46 -0.94 7.44 -11.78
N PRO A 47 -1.66 6.46 -11.21
CA PRO A 47 -1.69 5.12 -11.77
C PRO A 47 -2.04 5.12 -13.26
N SER A 48 -1.39 4.25 -14.04
CA SER A 48 -1.60 4.08 -15.47
C SER A 48 -2.14 2.69 -15.81
N PRO A 49 -2.78 2.49 -16.98
CA PRO A 49 -3.37 1.22 -17.38
C PRO A 49 -2.41 0.03 -17.44
N GLU A 50 -1.10 0.27 -17.59
CA GLU A 50 -0.06 -0.75 -17.68
C GLU A 50 0.66 -1.01 -16.36
N ASP A 51 0.28 -0.32 -15.29
CA ASP A 51 0.94 -0.48 -13.99
C ASP A 51 0.71 -1.86 -13.37
N ILE A 52 1.70 -2.29 -12.64
CA ILE A 52 1.60 -3.40 -11.67
C ILE A 52 1.76 -2.78 -10.29
N ILE A 53 0.67 -2.75 -9.56
CA ILE A 53 0.52 -1.98 -8.32
C ILE A 53 0.57 -2.90 -7.11
N ILE A 54 1.36 -2.56 -6.11
CA ILE A 54 1.41 -3.32 -4.85
C ILE A 54 1.23 -2.42 -3.63
N ASP A 55 0.48 -2.94 -2.67
CA ASP A 55 0.53 -2.53 -1.26
C ASP A 55 1.04 -3.71 -0.43
N PRO A 56 2.30 -3.69 0.02
CA PRO A 56 2.89 -4.80 0.78
C PRO A 56 2.49 -4.85 2.26
N ALA A 57 1.60 -3.95 2.70
CA ALA A 57 1.00 -3.91 4.05
C ALA A 57 -0.45 -3.42 3.93
N MET A 58 -1.25 -4.11 3.10
CA MET A 58 -2.46 -3.57 2.49
C MET A 58 -3.62 -3.32 3.45
N GLY A 59 -3.66 -3.97 4.61
CA GLY A 59 -4.81 -3.89 5.51
C GLY A 59 -6.12 -4.19 4.80
N SER A 60 -7.05 -3.25 4.78
CA SER A 60 -8.33 -3.34 4.06
C SER A 60 -8.26 -3.02 2.56
N ALA A 61 -7.07 -2.92 1.97
CA ALA A 61 -6.80 -2.60 0.58
C ALA A 61 -7.17 -1.17 0.13
N GLY A 62 -7.20 -0.21 1.05
CA GLY A 62 -7.64 1.15 0.75
C GLY A 62 -6.85 1.85 -0.37
N PHE A 63 -5.52 1.66 -0.45
CA PHE A 63 -4.71 2.19 -1.54
C PHE A 63 -5.01 1.55 -2.89
N LEU A 64 -5.23 0.23 -2.91
CA LEU A 64 -5.55 -0.50 -4.13
C LEU A 64 -6.93 -0.12 -4.67
N ILE A 65 -7.91 0.09 -3.77
CA ILE A 65 -9.24 0.56 -4.12
C ILE A 65 -9.19 1.98 -4.70
N GLU A 66 -8.47 2.87 -4.09
CA GLU A 66 -8.36 4.23 -4.63
C GLU A 66 -7.60 4.26 -5.97
N ALA A 67 -6.58 3.41 -6.13
CA ALA A 67 -5.87 3.29 -7.40
C ALA A 67 -6.80 2.78 -8.53
N GLN A 68 -7.67 1.78 -8.25
CA GLN A 68 -8.64 1.31 -9.23
C GLN A 68 -9.71 2.38 -9.54
N SER A 69 -10.19 3.14 -8.53
CA SER A 69 -11.13 4.24 -8.74
C SER A 69 -10.50 5.34 -9.61
N TYR A 70 -9.25 5.71 -9.34
CA TYR A 70 -8.50 6.65 -10.17
C TYR A 70 -8.41 6.20 -11.63
N LEU A 71 -8.13 4.91 -11.88
CA LEU A 71 -8.06 4.37 -13.24
C LEU A 71 -9.42 4.41 -13.94
N ARG A 72 -10.50 4.07 -13.25
CA ARG A 72 -11.86 4.17 -13.81
C ARG A 72 -12.25 5.60 -14.18
N GLU A 73 -11.90 6.57 -13.34
CA GLU A 73 -12.21 7.98 -13.54
C GLU A 73 -11.35 8.62 -14.65
N ASN A 74 -10.07 8.28 -14.74
CA ASN A 74 -9.10 8.99 -15.58
C ASN A 74 -8.68 8.22 -16.84
N HIS A 75 -8.94 6.90 -16.90
CA HIS A 75 -8.54 6.00 -17.97
C HIS A 75 -9.68 5.05 -18.38
N ALA A 76 -10.91 5.56 -18.43
CA ALA A 76 -12.09 4.75 -18.75
C ALA A 76 -12.00 3.99 -20.09
N ASP A 77 -11.24 4.51 -21.04
CA ASP A 77 -10.97 3.94 -22.35
C ASP A 77 -10.20 2.60 -22.26
N MET A 78 -9.44 2.36 -21.17
CA MET A 78 -8.76 1.08 -20.97
C MET A 78 -9.71 -0.11 -20.96
N PHE A 79 -10.94 0.08 -20.50
CA PHE A 79 -11.95 -0.98 -20.43
C PHE A 79 -12.55 -1.36 -21.79
N LEU A 80 -12.31 -0.57 -22.84
CA LEU A 80 -12.63 -0.90 -24.21
C LEU A 80 -11.58 -1.83 -24.86
N ASN A 81 -10.38 -1.92 -24.25
CA ASN A 81 -9.32 -2.79 -24.69
C ASN A 81 -9.33 -4.08 -23.85
N GLU A 82 -9.56 -5.22 -24.50
CA GLU A 82 -9.67 -6.52 -23.84
C GLU A 82 -8.42 -6.86 -23.00
N LYS A 83 -7.23 -6.62 -23.55
CA LYS A 83 -5.97 -6.93 -22.84
C LYS A 83 -5.78 -6.06 -21.58
N LEU A 84 -6.12 -4.78 -21.65
CA LEU A 84 -6.02 -3.90 -20.48
C LEU A 84 -7.08 -4.22 -19.43
N ARG A 85 -8.28 -4.59 -19.87
CA ARG A 85 -9.35 -5.06 -18.97
C ARG A 85 -8.96 -6.37 -18.28
N GLU A 86 -8.37 -7.31 -19.02
CA GLU A 86 -7.85 -8.54 -18.45
C GLU A 86 -6.69 -8.26 -17.46
N HIS A 87 -5.78 -7.36 -17.82
CA HIS A 87 -4.71 -6.91 -16.93
C HIS A 87 -5.25 -6.31 -15.64
N PHE A 88 -6.20 -5.39 -15.74
CA PHE A 88 -6.85 -4.75 -14.59
C PHE A 88 -7.44 -5.79 -13.62
N ASN A 89 -8.14 -6.80 -14.14
CA ASN A 89 -8.82 -7.79 -13.32
C ASN A 89 -7.89 -8.86 -12.72
N ASN A 90 -6.77 -9.19 -13.38
CA ASN A 90 -6.02 -10.41 -13.03
C ASN A 90 -4.57 -10.15 -12.62
N THR A 91 -3.91 -9.11 -13.13
CA THR A 91 -2.44 -8.97 -12.99
C THR A 91 -1.98 -7.59 -12.57
N MET A 92 -2.88 -6.65 -12.33
CA MET A 92 -2.54 -5.28 -11.96
C MET A 92 -2.37 -5.11 -10.45
N PHE A 93 -3.28 -5.64 -9.63
CA PHE A 93 -3.35 -5.34 -8.21
C PHE A 93 -2.80 -6.46 -7.35
N PHE A 94 -1.83 -6.12 -6.50
CA PHE A 94 -1.18 -7.02 -5.55
C PHE A 94 -1.28 -6.45 -4.13
N GLY A 95 -1.55 -7.32 -3.16
CA GLY A 95 -1.60 -6.94 -1.76
C GLY A 95 -1.07 -8.05 -0.85
N ASN A 96 -0.26 -7.68 0.13
CA ASN A 96 0.20 -8.61 1.16
C ASN A 96 -0.23 -8.14 2.54
N ASP A 97 -0.59 -9.07 3.39
CA ASP A 97 -0.80 -8.82 4.81
C ASP A 97 -0.52 -10.10 5.62
N MET A 98 -0.21 -9.95 6.90
CA MET A 98 -0.05 -11.06 7.84
C MET A 98 -1.31 -11.33 8.68
N ASP A 99 -2.31 -10.44 8.62
CA ASP A 99 -3.59 -10.63 9.28
C ASP A 99 -4.60 -11.28 8.31
N ARG A 100 -4.99 -12.51 8.61
CA ARG A 100 -5.96 -13.26 7.81
C ARG A 100 -7.33 -12.60 7.72
N THR A 101 -7.71 -11.84 8.75
CA THR A 101 -8.97 -11.08 8.74
C THR A 101 -8.87 -9.93 7.76
N MET A 102 -7.74 -9.19 7.77
CA MET A 102 -7.49 -8.12 6.81
C MET A 102 -7.41 -8.62 5.38
N LEU A 103 -6.80 -9.78 5.14
CA LEU A 103 -6.80 -10.39 3.81
C LEU A 103 -8.21 -10.65 3.27
N ARG A 104 -9.09 -11.20 4.09
CA ARG A 104 -10.50 -11.44 3.70
C ARG A 104 -11.24 -10.13 3.45
N ILE A 105 -11.07 -9.16 4.33
CA ILE A 105 -11.66 -7.82 4.20
C ILE A 105 -11.16 -7.15 2.93
N GLY A 106 -9.85 -7.13 2.71
CA GLY A 106 -9.25 -6.51 1.53
C GLY A 106 -9.67 -7.19 0.22
N ALA A 107 -9.69 -8.52 0.18
CA ALA A 107 -10.16 -9.27 -0.99
C ALA A 107 -11.63 -8.96 -1.31
N MET A 108 -12.51 -8.99 -0.29
CA MET A 108 -13.93 -8.64 -0.46
C MET A 108 -14.10 -7.19 -0.91
N ASN A 109 -13.32 -6.28 -0.32
CA ASN A 109 -13.36 -4.87 -0.66
C ASN A 109 -12.97 -4.62 -2.13
N MET A 110 -11.90 -5.27 -2.61
CA MET A 110 -11.49 -5.21 -4.03
C MET A 110 -12.56 -5.77 -4.97
N LEU A 111 -13.17 -6.91 -4.61
CA LEU A 111 -14.26 -7.51 -5.40
C LEU A 111 -15.48 -6.59 -5.49
N LEU A 112 -15.89 -6.00 -4.36
CA LEU A 112 -17.05 -5.08 -4.32
C LEU A 112 -16.81 -3.77 -5.10
N HIS A 113 -15.54 -3.41 -5.34
CA HIS A 113 -15.15 -2.29 -6.18
C HIS A 113 -14.79 -2.73 -7.62
N GLY A 114 -15.19 -3.93 -8.04
CA GLY A 114 -15.14 -4.39 -9.42
C GLY A 114 -13.75 -4.85 -9.91
N VAL A 115 -12.88 -5.32 -9.02
CA VAL A 115 -11.66 -6.06 -9.38
C VAL A 115 -11.92 -7.55 -9.15
N GLU A 116 -12.03 -8.34 -10.23
CA GLU A 116 -12.52 -9.72 -10.14
C GLU A 116 -11.54 -10.68 -9.45
N ASN A 117 -10.24 -10.57 -9.75
CA ASN A 117 -9.21 -11.49 -9.27
C ASN A 117 -7.98 -10.75 -8.71
N PRO A 118 -8.11 -9.99 -7.60
CA PRO A 118 -6.99 -9.31 -7.00
C PRO A 118 -5.96 -10.31 -6.43
N ASN A 119 -4.66 -10.05 -6.65
CA ASN A 119 -3.58 -10.92 -6.18
C ASN A 119 -3.24 -10.61 -4.71
N ILE A 120 -4.04 -11.14 -3.80
CA ILE A 120 -3.91 -10.93 -2.36
C ILE A 120 -3.31 -12.16 -1.69
N SER A 121 -2.24 -11.97 -0.93
CA SER A 121 -1.46 -13.05 -0.35
C SER A 121 -1.22 -12.88 1.15
N TYR A 122 -1.37 -13.98 1.91
CA TYR A 122 -0.85 -14.06 3.26
C TYR A 122 0.66 -14.16 3.19
N ARG A 123 1.36 -13.08 3.50
CA ARG A 123 2.82 -13.03 3.39
C ARG A 123 3.40 -12.01 4.36
N ASP A 124 4.45 -12.39 5.06
CA ASP A 124 5.35 -11.44 5.68
C ASP A 124 6.23 -10.81 4.59
N SER A 125 5.93 -9.55 4.27
CA SER A 125 6.61 -8.82 3.21
C SER A 125 8.11 -8.59 3.47
N LEU A 126 8.54 -8.64 4.73
CA LEU A 126 9.94 -8.41 5.14
C LEU A 126 10.75 -9.71 5.26
N SER A 127 10.12 -10.88 5.19
CA SER A 127 10.77 -12.18 5.37
C SER A 127 11.50 -12.66 4.10
N GLU A 128 12.38 -13.66 4.28
CA GLU A 128 13.05 -14.38 3.17
C GLU A 128 12.07 -15.05 2.20
N GLN A 129 10.82 -15.30 2.61
CA GLN A 129 9.78 -15.85 1.73
C GLN A 129 9.35 -14.86 0.65
N ASN A 130 9.59 -13.57 0.86
CA ASN A 130 9.35 -12.56 -0.16
C ASN A 130 10.55 -12.44 -1.10
N THR A 131 10.46 -13.11 -2.24
CA THR A 131 11.50 -13.14 -3.28
C THR A 131 11.27 -12.12 -4.40
N ASP A 132 10.27 -11.24 -4.27
CA ASP A 132 9.98 -10.23 -5.28
C ASP A 132 11.12 -9.22 -5.43
N VAL A 133 11.61 -9.04 -6.66
CA VAL A 133 12.66 -8.09 -7.05
C VAL A 133 12.24 -7.43 -8.36
N GLU A 134 12.34 -6.11 -8.48
CA GLU A 134 12.04 -5.33 -9.68
C GLU A 134 10.73 -5.79 -10.39
N LYS A 135 9.69 -6.09 -9.61
CA LYS A 135 8.45 -6.70 -10.11
C LYS A 135 7.34 -5.68 -10.34
N TYR A 136 7.26 -4.64 -9.53
CA TYR A 136 6.14 -3.70 -9.51
C TYR A 136 6.54 -2.35 -10.09
N SER A 137 5.62 -1.72 -10.83
CA SER A 137 5.83 -0.38 -11.36
C SER A 137 5.34 0.72 -10.41
N LEU A 138 4.45 0.38 -9.48
CA LEU A 138 3.90 1.30 -8.50
C LEU A 138 3.77 0.64 -7.12
N VAL A 139 4.35 1.28 -6.11
CA VAL A 139 4.17 0.93 -4.68
C VAL A 139 3.38 2.02 -3.99
N LEU A 140 2.31 1.64 -3.30
CA LEU A 140 1.50 2.52 -2.46
C LEU A 140 1.39 1.87 -1.08
N ALA A 141 1.79 2.55 -0.02
CA ALA A 141 1.75 1.92 1.29
C ALA A 141 1.71 2.90 2.47
N ASN A 142 1.08 2.44 3.54
CA ASN A 142 1.22 2.96 4.88
C ASN A 142 1.70 1.81 5.80
N PRO A 143 3.01 1.50 5.81
CA PRO A 143 3.54 0.38 6.57
C PRO A 143 3.41 0.62 8.07
N PRO A 144 3.41 -0.44 8.91
CA PRO A 144 3.38 -0.29 10.36
C PRO A 144 4.63 0.45 10.86
N PHE A 145 4.42 1.47 11.73
CA PHE A 145 5.51 2.29 12.30
C PHE A 145 6.04 1.74 13.62
N LYS A 146 5.33 0.81 14.23
CA LYS A 146 5.71 0.20 15.51
C LYS A 146 5.96 -1.28 15.32
N GLY A 147 7.12 -1.70 15.71
CA GLY A 147 7.53 -3.10 15.69
C GLY A 147 9.05 -3.19 15.71
N SER A 148 9.55 -4.16 16.46
CA SER A 148 10.95 -4.58 16.41
C SER A 148 10.93 -6.05 16.01
N LEU A 149 11.45 -6.34 14.83
CA LEU A 149 11.54 -7.69 14.31
C LEU A 149 12.84 -8.35 14.77
N ASP A 150 12.83 -9.66 14.92
CA ASP A 150 14.07 -10.41 15.05
C ASP A 150 14.80 -10.43 13.72
N TYR A 151 16.12 -10.25 13.75
CA TYR A 151 16.95 -10.28 12.54
C TYR A 151 16.81 -11.58 11.75
N GLU A 152 16.59 -12.69 12.46
CA GLU A 152 16.42 -14.01 11.84
C GLU A 152 15.16 -14.14 10.99
N ALA A 153 14.14 -13.30 11.26
CA ALA A 153 12.89 -13.28 10.49
C ALA A 153 12.95 -12.36 9.26
N VAL A 154 13.95 -11.45 9.20
CA VAL A 154 14.04 -10.43 8.15
C VAL A 154 14.94 -10.91 7.03
N SER A 155 14.54 -10.66 5.79
CA SER A 155 15.33 -10.94 4.59
C SER A 155 16.73 -10.33 4.68
N THR A 156 17.74 -11.15 4.44
CA THR A 156 19.16 -10.74 4.49
C THR A 156 19.47 -9.63 3.50
N ASP A 157 18.78 -9.57 2.38
CA ASP A 157 18.96 -8.51 1.37
C ASP A 157 18.52 -7.15 1.90
N LEU A 158 17.42 -7.09 2.65
CA LEU A 158 16.98 -5.85 3.30
C LEU A 158 17.98 -5.39 4.36
N LEU A 159 18.53 -6.34 5.14
CA LEU A 159 19.52 -6.05 6.17
C LEU A 159 20.87 -5.57 5.60
N LYS A 160 21.19 -5.91 4.35
CA LYS A 160 22.37 -5.33 3.63
C LYS A 160 22.17 -3.85 3.32
N VAL A 161 20.93 -3.44 3.00
CA VAL A 161 20.60 -2.03 2.73
C VAL A 161 20.60 -1.21 4.00
N THR A 162 19.94 -1.74 5.05
CA THR A 162 19.86 -1.06 6.36
C THR A 162 19.80 -2.08 7.49
N LYS A 163 20.86 -2.15 8.29
CA LYS A 163 20.93 -3.08 9.42
C LYS A 163 20.15 -2.54 10.61
N THR A 164 18.88 -2.92 10.72
CA THR A 164 17.98 -2.42 11.73
C THR A 164 16.88 -3.44 12.08
N LYS A 165 16.26 -3.26 13.25
CA LYS A 165 15.02 -3.94 13.64
C LYS A 165 13.77 -3.07 13.42
N LYS A 166 13.94 -1.84 12.97
CA LYS A 166 12.86 -0.88 12.78
C LYS A 166 12.08 -1.18 11.52
N THR A 167 10.83 -1.53 11.68
CA THR A 167 9.93 -1.95 10.61
C THR A 167 9.81 -0.91 9.50
N GLU A 168 9.69 0.36 9.85
CA GLU A 168 9.54 1.46 8.89
C GLU A 168 10.75 1.62 7.96
N LEU A 169 11.97 1.39 8.45
CA LEU A 169 13.18 1.45 7.62
C LEU A 169 13.33 0.22 6.71
N LEU A 170 12.93 -0.95 7.22
CA LEU A 170 12.95 -2.19 6.45
C LEU A 170 11.92 -2.16 5.31
N PHE A 171 10.74 -1.57 5.53
CA PHE A 171 9.78 -1.37 4.45
C PHE A 171 10.31 -0.44 3.36
N LEU A 172 11.04 0.62 3.71
CA LEU A 172 11.69 1.45 2.69
C LEU A 172 12.71 0.67 1.87
N ALA A 173 13.54 -0.16 2.51
CA ALA A 173 14.47 -1.04 1.80
C ALA A 173 13.72 -2.05 0.89
N LEU A 174 12.59 -2.59 1.36
CA LEU A 174 11.73 -3.45 0.57
C LEU A 174 11.22 -2.73 -0.69
N PHE A 175 10.71 -1.50 -0.56
CA PHE A 175 10.18 -0.76 -1.71
C PHE A 175 11.24 -0.55 -2.79
N LEU A 176 12.47 -0.23 -2.41
CA LEU A 176 13.58 -0.10 -3.36
C LEU A 176 13.91 -1.42 -4.06
N ARG A 177 13.78 -2.56 -3.36
CA ARG A 177 14.02 -3.89 -3.94
C ARG A 177 12.94 -4.31 -4.93
N ILE A 178 11.66 -4.06 -4.61
CA ILE A 178 10.55 -4.59 -5.39
C ILE A 178 10.10 -3.70 -6.56
N LEU A 179 10.49 -2.42 -6.56
CA LEU A 179 10.20 -1.50 -7.65
C LEU A 179 11.05 -1.82 -8.88
N LYS A 180 10.40 -1.82 -10.04
CA LYS A 180 11.08 -1.85 -11.34
C LYS A 180 11.90 -0.57 -11.55
N LYS A 181 12.91 -0.63 -12.38
CA LYS A 181 13.58 0.57 -12.89
C LYS A 181 12.57 1.48 -13.59
N GLY A 182 12.55 2.75 -13.21
CA GLY A 182 11.54 3.71 -13.65
C GLY A 182 10.19 3.58 -12.96
N GLY A 183 10.05 2.62 -12.05
CA GLY A 183 8.88 2.51 -11.17
C GLY A 183 8.84 3.65 -10.16
N ARG A 184 7.67 3.86 -9.57
CA ARG A 184 7.43 4.96 -8.63
C ARG A 184 6.69 4.48 -7.40
N GLY A 185 6.79 5.22 -6.31
CA GLY A 185 6.11 4.86 -5.06
C GLY A 185 5.73 6.08 -4.24
N ALA A 186 4.66 5.96 -3.49
CA ALA A 186 4.32 6.88 -2.43
C ALA A 186 4.10 6.11 -1.13
N VAL A 187 4.74 6.58 -0.07
CA VAL A 187 4.75 5.89 1.22
C VAL A 187 4.60 6.88 2.35
N ILE A 188 3.81 6.50 3.36
CA ILE A 188 3.72 7.23 4.61
C ILE A 188 4.84 6.76 5.53
N VAL A 189 5.58 7.71 6.08
CA VAL A 189 6.68 7.44 7.02
C VAL A 189 6.58 8.35 8.24
N PRO A 190 7.02 7.90 9.42
CA PRO A 190 7.14 8.78 10.57
C PRO A 190 8.31 9.76 10.40
N ASP A 191 8.24 10.91 11.05
CA ASP A 191 9.27 11.95 11.03
C ASP A 191 10.67 11.41 11.38
N GLY A 192 10.72 10.37 12.22
CA GLY A 192 11.96 9.70 12.58
C GLY A 192 12.78 9.17 11.39
N VAL A 193 12.13 8.87 10.28
CA VAL A 193 12.83 8.45 9.05
C VAL A 193 13.67 9.61 8.49
N LEU A 194 13.14 10.82 8.51
CA LEU A 194 13.81 12.02 7.98
C LEU A 194 14.89 12.54 8.94
N PHE A 195 14.60 12.57 10.23
CA PHE A 195 15.42 13.26 11.24
C PHE A 195 16.23 12.31 12.13
N GLY A 196 16.02 11.01 12.05
CA GLY A 196 16.73 10.03 12.85
C GLY A 196 18.25 10.05 12.61
N SER A 197 19.04 9.97 13.67
CA SER A 197 20.49 10.09 13.65
C SER A 197 21.25 8.76 13.62
N SER A 198 20.57 7.61 13.80
CA SER A 198 21.24 6.31 13.78
C SER A 198 21.81 5.98 12.39
N ASN A 199 22.81 5.09 12.37
CA ASN A 199 23.43 4.65 11.12
C ASN A 199 22.41 4.07 10.14
N ALA A 200 21.42 3.32 10.63
CA ALA A 200 20.38 2.75 9.79
C ALA A 200 19.53 3.82 9.09
N HIS A 201 19.14 4.89 9.79
CA HIS A 201 18.43 6.02 9.18
C HIS A 201 19.29 6.73 8.12
N LYS A 202 20.57 6.93 8.38
CA LYS A 202 21.50 7.56 7.44
C LYS A 202 21.69 6.69 6.20
N GLN A 203 21.84 5.38 6.38
CA GLN A 203 22.00 4.42 5.28
C GLN A 203 20.81 4.41 4.34
N ILE A 204 19.59 4.28 4.86
CA ILE A 204 18.39 4.24 4.00
C ILE A 204 18.16 5.57 3.28
N ARG A 205 18.37 6.72 3.94
CA ARG A 205 18.29 8.03 3.28
C ARG A 205 19.34 8.18 2.18
N LYS A 206 20.57 7.74 2.43
CA LYS A 206 21.64 7.74 1.43
C LYS A 206 21.25 6.89 0.23
N GLU A 207 20.76 5.66 0.45
CA GLU A 207 20.32 4.76 -0.62
C GLU A 207 19.21 5.40 -1.47
N ILE A 208 18.24 6.06 -0.84
CA ILE A 208 17.16 6.75 -1.56
C ILE A 208 17.69 7.91 -2.40
N ILE A 209 18.62 8.72 -1.88
CA ILE A 209 19.09 9.94 -2.55
C ILE A 209 20.15 9.63 -3.64
N ASP A 210 21.05 8.68 -3.37
CA ASP A 210 22.18 8.41 -4.28
C ASP A 210 21.75 7.53 -5.47
N ASN A 211 20.81 6.58 -5.24
CA ASN A 211 20.46 5.55 -6.21
C ASN A 211 19.03 5.66 -6.77
N ASN A 212 18.24 6.60 -6.25
CA ASN A 212 16.85 6.80 -6.67
C ASN A 212 16.53 8.29 -6.82
N LYS A 213 15.38 8.58 -7.41
CA LYS A 213 14.86 9.95 -7.51
C LYS A 213 13.85 10.21 -6.41
N LEU A 214 14.17 11.08 -5.46
CA LEU A 214 13.23 11.58 -4.48
C LEU A 214 12.48 12.79 -5.05
N ASP A 215 11.24 12.61 -5.47
CA ASP A 215 10.46 13.67 -6.10
C ASP A 215 9.89 14.67 -5.07
N ALA A 216 9.41 14.22 -3.93
CA ALA A 216 8.84 15.08 -2.91
C ALA A 216 8.87 14.46 -1.51
N VAL A 217 8.91 15.33 -0.51
CA VAL A 217 8.59 15.04 0.90
C VAL A 217 7.47 15.98 1.30
N ILE A 218 6.33 15.39 1.72
CA ILE A 218 5.13 16.15 2.09
C ILE A 218 4.91 16.00 3.58
N SER A 219 5.07 17.11 4.32
CA SER A 219 4.77 17.13 5.76
C SER A 219 3.28 17.21 6.00
N MET A 220 2.77 16.32 6.83
CA MET A 220 1.35 16.30 7.19
C MET A 220 1.12 17.08 8.48
N PRO A 221 -0.01 17.80 8.64
CA PRO A 221 -0.35 18.46 9.87
C PRO A 221 -0.44 17.49 11.06
N SER A 222 -0.06 17.96 12.24
CA SER A 222 -0.19 17.14 13.46
C SER A 222 -1.66 16.73 13.67
N GLY A 223 -1.88 15.47 14.01
CA GLY A 223 -3.21 14.93 14.27
C GLY A 223 -3.98 14.38 13.08
N VAL A 224 -3.44 14.45 11.85
CA VAL A 224 -4.06 13.83 10.66
C VAL A 224 -4.28 12.33 10.86
N PHE A 225 -3.37 11.67 11.57
CA PHE A 225 -3.44 10.23 11.87
C PHE A 225 -3.99 9.92 13.27
N LYS A 226 -4.54 10.90 13.99
CA LYS A 226 -5.20 10.64 15.28
C LYS A 226 -6.51 9.85 15.08
N PRO A 227 -6.86 8.95 16.01
CA PRO A 227 -6.20 8.64 17.29
C PRO A 227 -5.03 7.65 17.16
N TYR A 228 -4.52 7.36 15.98
CA TYR A 228 -3.66 6.22 15.67
C TYR A 228 -2.14 6.52 15.64
N ALA A 229 -1.73 7.77 15.77
CA ALA A 229 -0.32 8.18 15.82
C ALA A 229 -0.03 9.10 17.00
#